data_5b1f07f8a71341d814d4ae7634648955
#
_entry.id   5b1f07f8a71341d814d4ae7634648955
#
_cell.length_a   1.000
_cell.length_b   1.000
_cell.length_c   1.000
_cell.angle_alpha   90.00
_cell.angle_beta   90.00
_cell.angle_gamma   90.00
#
_symmetry.space_group_name_H-M   'P 1'
#
loop_
_entity.id
_entity.type
_entity.pdbx_description
1 polymer ?
#
loop_
_entity_poly.entity_id
_entity_poly.type
_entity_poly.pdbx_seq_one_letter_code
_entity_poly.pdbx_strand_id
1 'polypeptide(L)'
;MINVNELLIDKVRSAEMATLDTGRIFGRLTSIEDPSLQTSAEGEELTDAVGATITTIYRAKKAKFTGTNSLFSLDLLAAQYGTEKEVATATDKITAPYSEILEVENNKITLTHTPKSSIKYIYKMNNRDFATTYEATSTDPTGEKFVQDGKEITLPNNTEGKFYVRYEYESENGVKVDNKTTKFPESCALTIFMYFKDPCNENVKYSGAVVTYKAKLNPESVETALTSTGKHPFDFNIEQDYCDETNDTLFSVIVTAD
;
A
#
# COMPACT_ATOMS: atom_id res chain seq x y z
N MET A 1 34.79 -3.18 -21.85
CA MET A 1 35.22 -2.16 -20.85
C MET A 1 34.03 -1.22 -20.68
N ILE A 2 33.59 -0.98 -19.48
CA ILE A 2 32.44 -0.07 -19.22
C ILE A 2 32.91 1.35 -19.56
N ASN A 3 32.04 2.13 -20.25
CA ASN A 3 32.22 3.58 -20.32
C ASN A 3 31.94 4.12 -18.90
N VAL A 4 33.00 4.55 -18.22
CA VAL A 4 32.93 4.98 -16.83
C VAL A 4 32.53 6.44 -16.62
N ASN A 5 32.41 7.22 -17.69
CA ASN A 5 32.21 8.66 -17.59
C ASN A 5 30.73 9.06 -17.75
N GLU A 6 30.08 8.52 -18.75
CA GLU A 6 28.70 8.91 -19.09
C GLU A 6 27.87 7.70 -19.48
N LEU A 7 26.74 7.54 -18.81
CA LEU A 7 25.77 6.46 -19.06
C LEU A 7 24.37 7.05 -19.16
N LEU A 8 23.56 6.49 -20.05
CA LEU A 8 22.14 6.79 -20.13
C LEU A 8 21.39 5.89 -19.14
N ILE A 9 20.57 6.46 -18.28
CA ILE A 9 19.61 5.70 -17.49
C ILE A 9 18.49 5.27 -18.42
N ASP A 10 18.35 3.96 -18.67
CA ASP A 10 17.29 3.43 -19.51
C ASP A 10 15.97 3.38 -18.75
N LYS A 11 15.98 2.70 -17.60
CA LYS A 11 14.79 2.61 -16.70
C LYS A 11 15.16 2.04 -15.34
N VAL A 12 14.31 2.36 -14.37
CA VAL A 12 14.25 1.63 -13.12
C VAL A 12 13.46 0.32 -13.35
N ARG A 13 14.06 -0.81 -12.97
CA ARG A 13 13.47 -2.13 -13.12
C ARG A 13 12.56 -2.48 -11.95
N SER A 14 13.05 -2.27 -10.74
CA SER A 14 12.33 -2.56 -9.50
C SER A 14 12.98 -1.85 -8.31
N ALA A 15 12.22 -1.68 -7.25
CA ALA A 15 12.74 -1.31 -5.94
C ALA A 15 12.31 -2.39 -4.93
N GLU A 16 13.25 -2.84 -4.11
CA GLU A 16 13.05 -3.91 -3.13
C GLU A 16 13.31 -3.38 -1.73
N MET A 17 12.36 -3.64 -0.83
CA MET A 17 12.42 -3.29 0.58
C MET A 17 12.74 -4.55 1.39
N ALA A 18 13.79 -4.51 2.20
CA ALA A 18 14.20 -5.61 3.04
C ALA A 18 14.34 -5.17 4.51
N THR A 19 14.11 -6.09 5.43
CA THR A 19 14.32 -5.85 6.86
C THR A 19 15.80 -5.64 7.15
N LEU A 20 16.13 -4.76 8.10
CA LEU A 20 17.52 -4.44 8.43
C LEU A 20 18.24 -5.59 9.15
N ASP A 21 17.51 -6.36 9.94
CA ASP A 21 18.03 -7.44 10.78
C ASP A 21 18.39 -8.71 10.01
N THR A 22 17.50 -9.14 9.11
CA THR A 22 17.62 -10.42 8.39
C THR A 22 17.86 -10.28 6.89
N GLY A 23 17.69 -9.08 6.33
CA GLY A 23 17.71 -8.88 4.89
C GLY A 23 16.54 -9.54 4.15
N ARG A 24 15.48 -9.96 4.87
CA ARG A 24 14.29 -10.56 4.24
C ARG A 24 13.52 -9.51 3.45
N ILE A 25 13.32 -9.76 2.17
CA ILE A 25 12.52 -8.90 1.32
C ILE A 25 11.05 -9.05 1.74
N PHE A 26 10.41 -7.94 2.09
CA PHE A 26 9.00 -7.89 2.45
C PHE A 26 8.14 -7.11 1.44
N GLY A 27 8.77 -6.35 0.53
CA GLY A 27 8.05 -5.64 -0.51
C GLY A 27 8.91 -5.42 -1.76
N ARG A 28 8.26 -5.45 -2.92
CA ARG A 28 8.89 -5.24 -4.22
C ARG A 28 7.97 -4.43 -5.12
N LEU A 29 8.49 -3.32 -5.66
CA LEU A 29 7.81 -2.45 -6.60
C LEU A 29 8.40 -2.69 -8.00
N THR A 30 7.56 -2.96 -8.99
CA THR A 30 8.02 -3.34 -10.35
C THR A 30 7.54 -2.40 -11.45
N SER A 31 6.61 -1.50 -11.13
CA SER A 31 6.02 -0.56 -12.09
C SER A 31 6.18 0.87 -11.59
N ILE A 32 7.44 1.32 -11.50
CA ILE A 32 7.77 2.63 -10.94
C ILE A 32 7.79 3.67 -12.06
N GLU A 33 6.99 4.71 -11.90
CA GLU A 33 6.93 5.91 -12.73
C GLU A 33 7.59 7.08 -12.00
N ASP A 34 8.20 7.98 -12.76
CA ASP A 34 8.81 9.21 -12.28
C ASP A 34 9.77 9.03 -11.08
N PRO A 35 10.67 8.01 -11.12
CA PRO A 35 11.60 7.79 -10.02
C PRO A 35 12.59 8.95 -9.91
N SER A 36 12.80 9.46 -8.70
CA SER A 36 13.75 10.54 -8.44
C SER A 36 14.56 10.25 -7.18
N LEU A 37 15.90 10.32 -7.30
CA LEU A 37 16.82 10.27 -6.19
C LEU A 37 17.40 11.67 -5.98
N GLN A 38 17.08 12.29 -4.87
CA GLN A 38 17.48 13.66 -4.55
C GLN A 38 18.45 13.65 -3.37
N THR A 39 19.45 14.54 -3.44
CA THR A 39 20.34 14.79 -2.33
C THR A 39 20.39 16.29 -2.03
N SER A 40 20.44 16.63 -0.76
CA SER A 40 20.58 18.02 -0.31
C SER A 40 21.54 18.10 0.87
N ALA A 41 22.10 19.28 1.09
CA ALA A 41 22.88 19.60 2.27
C ALA A 41 22.56 21.04 2.71
N GLU A 42 22.64 21.30 4.00
CA GLU A 42 22.47 22.63 4.55
C GLU A 42 23.82 23.36 4.53
N GLY A 43 23.84 24.55 3.93
CA GLY A 43 25.04 25.40 3.85
C GLY A 43 24.91 26.58 4.83
N GLU A 44 25.95 26.79 5.61
CA GLU A 44 26.09 27.94 6.49
C GLU A 44 27.25 28.81 5.96
N GLU A 45 26.95 30.04 5.57
CA GLU A 45 27.96 30.99 5.10
C GLU A 45 28.63 31.69 6.28
N LEU A 46 29.95 31.64 6.31
CA LEU A 46 30.74 32.45 7.21
C LEU A 46 31.17 33.70 6.48
N THR A 47 30.83 34.85 7.04
CA THR A 47 31.14 36.17 6.46
C THR A 47 32.16 36.92 7.33
N ASP A 48 32.91 37.79 6.71
CA ASP A 48 33.79 38.74 7.41
C ASP A 48 33.04 39.92 7.98
N ALA A 49 33.78 40.85 8.62
CA ALA A 49 33.20 42.04 9.27
C ALA A 49 32.55 43.04 8.29
N VAL A 50 32.81 42.96 7.00
CA VAL A 50 32.21 43.78 5.95
C VAL A 50 31.14 43.05 5.14
N GLY A 51 30.80 41.81 5.54
CA GLY A 51 29.75 40.99 4.90
C GLY A 51 30.19 40.18 3.69
N ALA A 52 31.51 40.10 3.43
CA ALA A 52 32.01 39.23 2.35
C ALA A 52 32.05 37.77 2.81
N THR A 53 31.56 36.83 1.97
CA THR A 53 31.56 35.39 2.27
C THR A 53 33.00 34.88 2.28
N ILE A 54 33.48 34.40 3.43
CA ILE A 54 34.78 33.76 3.59
C ILE A 54 34.75 32.33 3.09
N THR A 55 33.72 31.57 3.51
CA THR A 55 33.50 30.16 3.13
C THR A 55 32.10 29.73 3.44
N THR A 56 31.68 28.63 2.83
CA THR A 56 30.40 27.94 3.14
C THR A 56 30.70 26.58 3.74
N ILE A 57 30.18 26.33 4.93
CA ILE A 57 30.28 25.03 5.62
C ILE A 57 29.00 24.24 5.34
N TYR A 58 29.12 23.08 4.74
CA TYR A 58 27.99 22.20 4.48
C TYR A 58 27.83 21.19 5.59
N ARG A 59 26.59 21.03 6.05
CA ARG A 59 26.18 20.09 7.11
C ARG A 59 24.90 19.36 6.72
N ALA A 60 24.51 18.39 7.54
CA ALA A 60 23.21 17.71 7.45
C ALA A 60 22.86 17.24 6.02
N LYS A 61 23.75 16.44 5.40
CA LYS A 61 23.47 15.83 4.11
C LYS A 61 22.26 14.88 4.22
N LYS A 62 21.27 15.09 3.36
CA LYS A 62 20.03 14.33 3.29
C LYS A 62 19.90 13.70 1.91
N ALA A 63 19.25 12.55 1.83
CA ALA A 63 18.89 11.94 0.57
C ALA A 63 17.43 11.42 0.64
N LYS A 64 16.78 11.42 -0.52
CA LYS A 64 15.36 11.09 -0.65
C LYS A 64 15.13 10.35 -1.96
N PHE A 65 14.36 9.27 -1.91
CA PHE A 65 13.92 8.55 -3.11
C PHE A 65 12.40 8.62 -3.21
N THR A 66 11.91 9.20 -4.29
CA THR A 66 10.48 9.36 -4.57
C THR A 66 10.09 8.72 -5.88
N GLY A 67 8.84 8.38 -6.01
CA GLY A 67 8.27 7.84 -7.23
C GLY A 67 6.83 7.44 -7.04
N THR A 68 6.25 6.87 -8.07
CA THR A 68 4.88 6.39 -8.06
C THR A 68 4.83 4.97 -8.60
N ASN A 69 4.24 4.04 -7.86
CA ASN A 69 3.97 2.72 -8.39
C ASN A 69 2.64 2.75 -9.16
N SER A 70 2.66 2.34 -10.43
CA SER A 70 1.47 2.35 -11.29
C SER A 70 0.40 1.35 -10.87
N LEU A 71 0.77 0.38 -10.02
CA LEU A 71 -0.12 -0.63 -9.49
C LEU A 71 -0.32 -0.40 -7.99
N PHE A 72 -1.54 -0.61 -7.52
CA PHE A 72 -1.80 -0.63 -6.09
C PHE A 72 -1.07 -1.80 -5.43
N SER A 73 -0.20 -1.52 -4.47
CA SER A 73 0.61 -2.52 -3.77
C SER A 73 0.23 -2.60 -2.30
N LEU A 74 -0.27 -3.76 -1.87
CA LEU A 74 -0.57 -4.02 -0.46
C LEU A 74 0.69 -4.10 0.41
N ASP A 75 1.82 -4.52 -0.16
CA ASP A 75 3.10 -4.53 0.55
C ASP A 75 3.60 -3.11 0.83
N LEU A 76 3.50 -2.23 -0.17
CA LEU A 76 3.82 -0.81 0.01
C LEU A 76 2.89 -0.15 1.01
N LEU A 77 1.59 -0.43 0.93
CA LEU A 77 0.59 0.11 1.87
C LEU A 77 0.88 -0.33 3.30
N ALA A 78 1.16 -1.60 3.51
CA ALA A 78 1.51 -2.15 4.82
C ALA A 78 2.76 -1.48 5.39
N ALA A 79 3.80 -1.31 4.55
CA ALA A 79 5.03 -0.62 4.91
C ALA A 79 4.78 0.86 5.26
N GLN A 80 3.95 1.57 4.49
CA GLN A 80 3.57 2.97 4.77
C GLN A 80 2.80 3.14 6.08
N TYR A 81 2.01 2.14 6.47
CA TYR A 81 1.27 2.14 7.74
C TYR A 81 2.07 1.56 8.90
N GLY A 82 3.27 1.00 8.65
CA GLY A 82 4.08 0.33 9.67
C GLY A 82 3.41 -0.91 10.25
N THR A 83 2.66 -1.63 9.42
CA THR A 83 1.95 -2.86 9.78
C THR A 83 2.28 -3.98 8.81
N GLU A 84 2.01 -5.20 9.22
CA GLU A 84 2.10 -6.35 8.32
C GLU A 84 0.76 -6.60 7.63
N LYS A 85 0.81 -7.15 6.43
CA LYS A 85 -0.39 -7.65 5.76
C LYS A 85 -0.81 -8.98 6.37
N GLU A 86 -2.08 -9.10 6.71
CA GLU A 86 -2.70 -10.34 7.13
C GLU A 86 -3.22 -11.08 5.88
N VAL A 87 -2.73 -12.28 5.64
CA VAL A 87 -3.19 -13.13 4.53
C VAL A 87 -4.08 -14.21 5.09
N ALA A 88 -5.31 -14.29 4.60
CA ALA A 88 -6.27 -15.30 5.04
C ALA A 88 -5.78 -16.72 4.70
N THR A 89 -6.08 -17.64 5.59
CA THR A 89 -5.85 -19.08 5.43
C THR A 89 -7.12 -19.84 5.84
N ALA A 90 -7.12 -21.14 5.66
CA ALA A 90 -8.23 -21.99 6.12
C ALA A 90 -8.43 -21.93 7.66
N THR A 91 -7.35 -21.69 8.41
CA THR A 91 -7.37 -21.59 9.89
C THR A 91 -7.55 -20.16 10.37
N ASP A 92 -6.93 -19.19 9.68
CA ASP A 92 -6.93 -17.78 10.04
C ASP A 92 -7.71 -17.00 8.99
N LYS A 93 -9.03 -16.94 9.14
CA LYS A 93 -9.93 -16.29 8.21
C LYS A 93 -9.99 -14.79 8.43
N ILE A 94 -10.12 -14.03 7.34
CA ILE A 94 -10.33 -12.60 7.39
C ILE A 94 -11.84 -12.30 7.37
N THR A 95 -12.29 -11.44 8.28
CA THR A 95 -13.64 -10.90 8.26
C THR A 95 -13.73 -9.79 7.21
N ALA A 96 -14.58 -9.98 6.22
CA ALA A 96 -14.82 -9.02 5.13
C ALA A 96 -16.28 -8.54 5.14
N PRO A 97 -16.53 -7.23 4.95
CA PRO A 97 -17.88 -6.72 4.73
C PRO A 97 -18.36 -7.09 3.32
N TYR A 98 -19.62 -7.45 3.23
CA TYR A 98 -20.27 -7.73 1.95
C TYR A 98 -21.65 -7.08 1.90
N SER A 99 -22.04 -6.66 0.72
CA SER A 99 -23.38 -6.12 0.50
C SER A 99 -23.90 -6.57 -0.86
N GLU A 100 -25.17 -6.91 -0.90
CA GLU A 100 -25.84 -7.38 -2.10
C GLU A 100 -27.29 -6.93 -2.15
N ILE A 101 -27.82 -6.86 -3.37
CA ILE A 101 -29.23 -6.60 -3.62
C ILE A 101 -29.83 -7.86 -4.21
N LEU A 102 -30.76 -8.46 -3.49
CA LEU A 102 -31.35 -9.74 -3.83
C LEU A 102 -32.86 -9.59 -4.02
N GLU A 103 -33.40 -10.35 -4.95
CA GLU A 103 -34.84 -10.43 -5.17
C GLU A 103 -35.46 -11.48 -4.29
N VAL A 104 -36.67 -11.23 -3.82
CA VAL A 104 -37.41 -12.17 -2.97
C VAL A 104 -38.03 -13.26 -3.84
N GLU A 105 -37.71 -14.52 -3.52
CA GLU A 105 -38.30 -15.70 -4.14
C GLU A 105 -39.01 -16.54 -3.10
N ASN A 106 -40.31 -16.76 -3.24
CA ASN A 106 -41.13 -17.53 -2.29
C ASN A 106 -40.99 -17.05 -0.83
N ASN A 107 -41.04 -15.75 -0.60
CA ASN A 107 -40.84 -15.09 0.70
C ASN A 107 -39.45 -15.31 1.32
N LYS A 108 -38.45 -15.67 0.53
CA LYS A 108 -37.10 -15.95 1.00
C LYS A 108 -36.05 -15.17 0.18
N ILE A 109 -34.94 -14.92 0.83
CA ILE A 109 -33.72 -14.37 0.22
C ILE A 109 -32.57 -15.31 0.59
N THR A 110 -31.77 -15.72 -0.39
CA THR A 110 -30.57 -16.54 -0.15
C THR A 110 -29.31 -15.72 -0.34
N LEU A 111 -28.53 -15.56 0.71
CA LEU A 111 -27.27 -14.81 0.72
C LEU A 111 -26.15 -15.57 0.01
N THR A 112 -25.27 -14.82 -0.64
CA THR A 112 -24.08 -15.38 -1.31
C THR A 112 -23.12 -16.03 -0.31
N HIS A 113 -22.87 -15.36 0.81
CA HIS A 113 -21.98 -15.87 1.87
C HIS A 113 -22.74 -16.13 3.17
N THR A 114 -22.21 -17.01 4.00
CA THR A 114 -22.75 -17.22 5.36
C THR A 114 -22.32 -16.04 6.23
N PRO A 115 -23.26 -15.29 6.81
CA PRO A 115 -22.93 -14.21 7.73
C PRO A 115 -22.16 -14.73 8.95
N LYS A 116 -21.15 -13.96 9.38
CA LYS A 116 -20.39 -14.25 10.60
C LYS A 116 -21.24 -14.08 11.87
N SER A 117 -22.17 -13.15 11.83
CA SER A 117 -23.08 -12.83 12.92
C SER A 117 -24.50 -12.60 12.38
N SER A 118 -25.49 -12.65 13.27
CA SER A 118 -26.87 -12.37 12.90
C SER A 118 -27.03 -10.95 12.35
N ILE A 119 -27.71 -10.85 11.21
CA ILE A 119 -28.05 -9.59 10.57
C ILE A 119 -29.18 -8.95 11.36
N LYS A 120 -29.03 -7.69 11.75
CA LYS A 120 -30.04 -6.95 12.51
C LYS A 120 -31.09 -6.28 11.64
N TYR A 121 -30.67 -5.74 10.50
CA TYR A 121 -31.50 -4.95 9.59
C TYR A 121 -31.25 -5.33 8.14
N ILE A 122 -32.32 -5.36 7.35
CA ILE A 122 -32.29 -5.42 5.89
C ILE A 122 -33.22 -4.34 5.35
N TYR A 123 -33.00 -3.90 4.13
CA TYR A 123 -33.67 -2.73 3.56
C TYR A 123 -34.38 -3.09 2.26
N LYS A 124 -35.72 -2.92 2.25
CA LYS A 124 -36.49 -3.03 1.00
C LYS A 124 -36.12 -1.87 0.09
N MET A 125 -35.85 -2.16 -1.17
CA MET A 125 -35.45 -1.17 -2.16
C MET A 125 -36.68 -0.64 -2.92
N ASN A 126 -36.66 0.67 -3.19
CA ASN A 126 -37.49 1.31 -4.21
C ASN A 126 -36.54 1.97 -5.22
N ASN A 127 -36.35 1.32 -6.36
CA ASN A 127 -35.30 1.66 -7.32
C ASN A 127 -33.90 1.65 -6.66
N ARG A 128 -33.33 2.84 -6.39
CA ARG A 128 -32.00 3.02 -5.78
C ARG A 128 -32.06 3.41 -4.30
N ASP A 129 -33.26 3.72 -3.79
CA ASP A 129 -33.45 4.23 -2.44
C ASP A 129 -33.92 3.12 -1.48
N PHE A 130 -33.62 3.30 -0.20
CA PHE A 130 -34.18 2.46 0.87
C PHE A 130 -35.62 2.92 1.18
N ALA A 131 -36.59 2.02 0.97
CA ALA A 131 -37.99 2.34 1.19
C ALA A 131 -38.43 1.97 2.62
N THR A 132 -38.11 0.75 3.06
CA THR A 132 -38.57 0.21 4.34
C THR A 132 -37.46 -0.61 4.97
N THR A 133 -37.30 -0.47 6.29
CA THR A 133 -36.33 -1.25 7.09
C THR A 133 -37.04 -2.41 7.74
N TYR A 134 -36.46 -3.60 7.60
CA TYR A 134 -36.93 -4.82 8.28
C TYR A 134 -35.96 -5.19 9.40
N GLU A 135 -36.48 -5.56 10.54
CA GLU A 135 -35.73 -5.99 11.72
C GLU A 135 -35.72 -7.51 11.88
N ALA A 136 -34.61 -8.04 12.40
CA ALA A 136 -34.53 -9.46 12.73
C ALA A 136 -35.45 -9.82 13.90
N THR A 137 -36.08 -10.99 13.82
CA THR A 137 -36.87 -11.58 14.90
C THR A 137 -36.52 -13.06 15.07
N SER A 138 -36.79 -13.61 16.25
CA SER A 138 -36.68 -15.05 16.54
C SER A 138 -38.00 -15.81 16.39
N THR A 139 -39.07 -15.09 16.10
CA THR A 139 -40.42 -15.65 15.90
C THR A 139 -40.81 -15.50 14.43
N ASP A 140 -41.99 -16.11 14.07
CA ASP A 140 -42.50 -16.00 12.71
C ASP A 140 -42.49 -14.54 12.20
N PRO A 141 -42.01 -14.31 10.98
CA PRO A 141 -41.88 -12.96 10.47
C PRO A 141 -43.26 -12.37 10.16
N THR A 142 -43.57 -11.23 10.75
CA THR A 142 -44.78 -10.45 10.51
C THR A 142 -44.46 -8.97 10.37
N GLY A 143 -45.22 -8.26 9.54
CA GLY A 143 -45.00 -6.84 9.30
C GLY A 143 -43.62 -6.57 8.68
N GLU A 144 -42.82 -5.75 9.33
CA GLU A 144 -41.47 -5.37 8.89
C GLU A 144 -40.39 -6.14 9.66
N LYS A 145 -40.57 -7.46 9.78
CA LYS A 145 -39.63 -8.35 10.48
C LYS A 145 -39.20 -9.51 9.59
N PHE A 146 -38.03 -10.07 9.85
CA PHE A 146 -37.51 -11.24 9.16
C PHE A 146 -36.84 -12.22 10.12
N VAL A 147 -36.74 -13.47 9.71
CA VAL A 147 -35.98 -14.52 10.40
C VAL A 147 -34.78 -14.90 9.54
N GLN A 148 -33.61 -15.02 10.16
CA GLN A 148 -32.40 -15.50 9.52
C GLN A 148 -32.04 -16.90 10.04
N ASP A 149 -31.75 -17.81 9.10
CA ASP A 149 -31.18 -19.12 9.38
C ASP A 149 -29.97 -19.34 8.42
N GLY A 150 -28.77 -19.17 8.95
CA GLY A 150 -27.57 -19.25 8.15
C GLY A 150 -27.56 -18.24 6.98
N LYS A 151 -27.62 -18.74 5.74
CA LYS A 151 -27.70 -17.94 4.52
C LYS A 151 -29.13 -17.55 4.12
N GLU A 152 -30.10 -18.17 4.70
CA GLU A 152 -31.51 -17.98 4.33
C GLU A 152 -32.16 -16.91 5.22
N ILE A 153 -32.82 -15.95 4.58
CA ILE A 153 -33.66 -14.94 5.24
C ILE A 153 -35.08 -15.18 4.83
N THR A 154 -35.96 -15.46 5.82
CA THR A 154 -37.40 -15.63 5.63
C THR A 154 -38.10 -14.32 5.93
N LEU A 155 -38.92 -13.86 5.01
CA LEU A 155 -39.74 -12.66 5.09
C LEU A 155 -41.20 -12.98 5.32
N PRO A 156 -42.03 -12.00 5.72
CA PRO A 156 -43.47 -12.16 5.82
C PRO A 156 -44.08 -12.62 4.49
N ASN A 157 -45.20 -13.32 4.59
CA ASN A 157 -45.96 -13.79 3.43
C ASN A 157 -46.33 -12.62 2.50
N ASN A 158 -46.28 -12.87 1.19
CA ASN A 158 -46.56 -11.89 0.12
C ASN A 158 -45.59 -10.72 0.10
N THR A 159 -44.36 -10.88 0.63
CA THR A 159 -43.29 -9.88 0.46
C THR A 159 -42.64 -10.08 -0.89
N GLU A 160 -42.60 -9.01 -1.69
CA GLU A 160 -42.03 -8.99 -3.03
C GLU A 160 -41.04 -7.84 -3.17
N GLY A 161 -40.19 -7.92 -4.23
CA GLY A 161 -39.26 -6.90 -4.61
C GLY A 161 -37.83 -7.19 -4.19
N LYS A 162 -37.01 -6.15 -4.22
CA LYS A 162 -35.55 -6.27 -3.95
C LYS A 162 -35.21 -5.78 -2.57
N PHE A 163 -34.26 -6.46 -1.95
CA PHE A 163 -33.74 -6.11 -0.63
C PHE A 163 -32.23 -5.91 -0.70
N TYR A 164 -31.75 -4.82 -0.11
CA TYR A 164 -30.35 -4.60 0.17
C TYR A 164 -30.02 -5.23 1.52
N VAL A 165 -28.97 -6.06 1.52
CA VAL A 165 -28.48 -6.74 2.71
C VAL A 165 -27.00 -6.45 2.84
N ARG A 166 -26.56 -6.01 4.03
CA ARG A 166 -25.16 -5.81 4.38
C ARG A 166 -24.81 -6.69 5.58
N TYR A 167 -23.73 -7.43 5.46
CA TYR A 167 -23.25 -8.33 6.52
C TYR A 167 -21.73 -8.50 6.42
N GLU A 168 -21.17 -9.13 7.42
CA GLU A 168 -19.77 -9.56 7.43
C GLU A 168 -19.73 -11.08 7.29
N TYR A 169 -18.72 -11.58 6.57
CA TYR A 169 -18.47 -13.01 6.42
C TYR A 169 -16.99 -13.31 6.61
N GLU A 170 -16.67 -14.57 6.88
CA GLU A 170 -15.30 -15.05 7.00
C GLU A 170 -14.80 -15.60 5.68
N SER A 171 -13.70 -15.04 5.18
CA SER A 171 -13.03 -15.46 3.95
C SER A 171 -11.73 -16.18 4.25
N GLU A 172 -11.52 -17.32 3.58
CA GLU A 172 -10.25 -18.06 3.58
C GLU A 172 -9.27 -17.53 2.53
N ASN A 173 -9.75 -16.67 1.64
CA ASN A 173 -8.99 -16.08 0.55
C ASN A 173 -9.14 -14.56 0.60
N GLY A 174 -8.13 -13.90 1.12
CA GLY A 174 -8.14 -12.45 1.21
C GLY A 174 -6.87 -11.92 1.83
N VAL A 175 -6.68 -10.61 1.71
CA VAL A 175 -5.57 -9.89 2.33
C VAL A 175 -6.14 -8.65 3.01
N LYS A 176 -5.68 -8.40 4.22
CA LYS A 176 -6.07 -7.24 5.03
C LYS A 176 -4.83 -6.47 5.44
N VAL A 177 -4.90 -5.15 5.39
CA VAL A 177 -3.90 -4.23 5.93
C VAL A 177 -4.60 -3.23 6.82
N ASP A 178 -4.17 -3.15 8.07
CA ASP A 178 -4.73 -2.21 9.05
C ASP A 178 -3.84 -0.97 9.18
N ASN A 179 -4.44 0.21 9.19
CA ASN A 179 -3.77 1.43 9.60
C ASN A 179 -4.06 1.67 11.09
N LYS A 180 -3.04 1.50 11.93
CA LYS A 180 -3.15 1.65 13.38
C LYS A 180 -2.53 2.98 13.83
N THR A 181 -3.25 3.73 14.66
CA THR A 181 -2.82 5.05 15.15
C THR A 181 -1.50 5.05 15.93
N THR A 182 -1.07 3.89 16.41
CA THR A 182 0.16 3.70 17.21
C THR A 182 1.32 3.13 16.42
N LYS A 183 1.14 2.85 15.12
CA LYS A 183 2.17 2.25 14.25
C LYS A 183 2.63 3.25 13.20
N PHE A 184 3.92 3.26 12.95
CA PHE A 184 4.58 4.09 11.94
C PHE A 184 5.52 3.24 11.09
N PRO A 185 5.88 3.69 9.87
CA PRO A 185 6.84 3.00 9.04
C PRO A 185 8.12 2.65 9.78
N GLU A 186 8.57 1.43 9.62
CA GLU A 186 9.87 0.99 10.13
C GLU A 186 10.97 1.28 9.12
N SER A 187 12.20 1.38 9.60
CA SER A 187 13.35 1.54 8.71
C SER A 187 13.64 0.22 8.00
N CYS A 188 14.06 0.30 6.75
CA CYS A 188 14.37 -0.84 5.90
C CYS A 188 15.64 -0.58 5.07
N ALA A 189 16.25 -1.63 4.55
CA ALA A 189 17.20 -1.54 3.46
C ALA A 189 16.42 -1.42 2.14
N LEU A 190 16.81 -0.46 1.28
CA LEU A 190 16.16 -0.25 0.00
C LEU A 190 17.18 -0.45 -1.13
N THR A 191 16.87 -1.34 -2.06
CA THR A 191 17.69 -1.54 -3.27
C THR A 191 16.87 -1.22 -4.50
N ILE A 192 17.36 -0.30 -5.32
CA ILE A 192 16.71 0.16 -6.55
C ILE A 192 17.51 -0.39 -7.72
N PHE A 193 16.94 -1.33 -8.45
CA PHE A 193 17.57 -1.91 -9.65
C PHE A 193 17.22 -1.10 -10.90
N MET A 194 18.20 -0.85 -11.72
CA MET A 194 18.05 -0.06 -12.94
C MET A 194 18.91 -0.59 -14.09
N TYR A 195 18.57 -0.19 -15.29
CA TYR A 195 19.38 -0.45 -16.48
C TYR A 195 19.98 0.84 -17.00
N PHE A 196 21.21 0.71 -17.44
CA PHE A 196 21.95 1.76 -18.15
C PHE A 196 22.27 1.33 -19.55
N LYS A 197 22.48 2.30 -20.43
CA LYS A 197 22.97 2.12 -21.80
C LYS A 197 24.21 2.93 -22.04
N ASP A 198 25.08 2.42 -22.91
CA ASP A 198 26.21 3.18 -23.44
C ASP A 198 25.67 4.18 -24.45
N PRO A 199 25.96 5.49 -24.32
CA PRO A 199 25.50 6.51 -25.27
C PRO A 199 26.13 6.35 -26.68
N CYS A 200 27.27 5.68 -26.77
CA CYS A 200 27.96 5.43 -28.05
C CYS A 200 27.59 4.08 -28.67
N ASN A 201 26.96 3.17 -27.90
CA ASN A 201 26.53 1.87 -28.38
C ASN A 201 25.23 1.42 -27.67
N GLU A 202 24.10 1.78 -28.24
CA GLU A 202 22.76 1.52 -27.67
C GLU A 202 22.44 0.03 -27.49
N ASN A 203 23.17 -0.87 -28.13
CA ASN A 203 22.99 -2.31 -27.96
C ASN A 203 23.66 -2.84 -26.68
N VAL A 204 24.54 -2.07 -26.06
CA VAL A 204 25.20 -2.44 -24.81
C VAL A 204 24.38 -1.93 -23.64
N LYS A 205 23.90 -2.87 -22.85
CA LYS A 205 23.16 -2.60 -21.62
C LYS A 205 24.00 -3.02 -20.42
N TYR A 206 23.93 -2.20 -19.38
CA TYR A 206 24.57 -2.48 -18.10
C TYR A 206 23.50 -2.64 -17.03
N SER A 207 23.73 -3.55 -16.10
CA SER A 207 22.93 -3.66 -14.91
C SER A 207 23.46 -2.71 -13.83
N GLY A 208 22.56 -2.11 -13.06
CA GLY A 208 22.97 -1.27 -11.93
C GLY A 208 21.97 -1.27 -10.81
N ALA A 209 22.45 -0.83 -9.67
CA ALA A 209 21.64 -0.71 -8.48
C ALA A 209 22.03 0.54 -7.68
N VAL A 210 21.03 1.17 -7.05
CA VAL A 210 21.23 2.07 -5.92
C VAL A 210 20.93 1.27 -4.66
N VAL A 211 21.92 1.12 -3.81
CA VAL A 211 21.80 0.40 -2.53
C VAL A 211 21.81 1.41 -1.40
N THR A 212 20.73 1.42 -0.61
CA THR A 212 20.63 2.22 0.61
C THR A 212 20.68 1.28 1.79
N TYR A 213 21.48 1.63 2.77
CA TYR A 213 21.66 0.80 3.97
C TYR A 213 20.51 1.00 4.96
N LYS A 214 19.94 2.20 5.00
CA LYS A 214 18.80 2.52 5.84
C LYS A 214 17.92 3.56 5.16
N ALA A 215 16.66 3.22 4.98
CA ALA A 215 15.65 4.10 4.43
C ALA A 215 14.35 3.96 5.22
N LYS A 216 13.55 5.00 5.24
CA LYS A 216 12.28 5.02 5.94
C LYS A 216 11.23 5.70 5.08
N LEU A 217 10.07 5.08 4.93
CA LEU A 217 8.92 5.71 4.29
C LEU A 217 8.45 6.92 5.09
N ASN A 218 8.17 8.01 4.40
CA ASN A 218 7.69 9.22 5.03
C ASN A 218 6.21 9.06 5.41
N PRO A 219 5.85 9.12 6.72
CA PRO A 219 4.47 8.98 7.15
C PRO A 219 3.65 10.29 7.08
N GLU A 220 4.28 11.43 6.79
CA GLU A 220 3.62 12.74 6.83
C GLU A 220 2.54 12.89 5.75
N SER A 221 2.73 12.23 4.62
CA SER A 221 1.78 12.25 3.51
C SER A 221 1.75 10.91 2.80
N VAL A 222 0.72 10.11 3.07
CA VAL A 222 0.42 8.87 2.34
C VAL A 222 -0.87 9.07 1.58
N GLU A 223 -0.77 9.23 0.26
CA GLU A 223 -1.92 9.37 -0.62
C GLU A 223 -2.11 8.08 -1.42
N THR A 224 -3.32 7.56 -1.41
CA THR A 224 -3.72 6.42 -2.24
C THR A 224 -4.92 6.81 -3.07
N ALA A 225 -4.74 6.94 -4.38
CA ALA A 225 -5.83 7.26 -5.29
C ALA A 225 -6.75 6.05 -5.47
N LEU A 226 -8.01 6.17 -5.03
CA LEU A 226 -9.05 5.14 -5.15
C LEU A 226 -9.79 5.24 -6.49
N THR A 227 -9.05 5.23 -7.60
CA THR A 227 -9.58 5.30 -8.97
C THR A 227 -9.08 4.14 -9.80
N SER A 228 -9.70 3.88 -10.94
CA SER A 228 -9.28 2.81 -11.87
C SER A 228 -7.86 2.97 -12.42
N THR A 229 -7.34 4.19 -12.41
CA THR A 229 -5.96 4.55 -12.75
C THR A 229 -5.15 4.88 -11.50
N GLY A 230 -5.58 4.36 -10.34
CA GLY A 230 -5.01 4.67 -9.04
C GLY A 230 -3.53 4.37 -9.00
N LYS A 231 -2.76 5.43 -8.84
CA LYS A 231 -1.31 5.37 -8.64
C LYS A 231 -1.03 5.32 -7.15
N HIS A 232 0.04 4.63 -6.78
CA HIS A 232 0.47 4.50 -5.40
C HIS A 232 1.81 5.23 -5.21
N PRO A 233 1.81 6.50 -4.81
CA PRO A 233 3.03 7.28 -4.59
C PRO A 233 3.78 6.77 -3.36
N PHE A 234 5.08 6.96 -3.38
CA PHE A 234 5.96 6.64 -2.27
C PHE A 234 7.08 7.66 -2.13
N ASP A 235 7.55 7.79 -0.92
CA ASP A 235 8.56 8.74 -0.51
C ASP A 235 9.42 8.09 0.58
N PHE A 236 10.70 7.83 0.27
CA PHE A 236 11.68 7.28 1.19
C PHE A 236 12.67 8.35 1.61
N ASN A 237 12.77 8.63 2.87
CA ASN A 237 13.91 9.33 3.44
C ASN A 237 15.05 8.32 3.62
N ILE A 238 16.22 8.64 3.08
CA ILE A 238 17.42 7.81 3.22
C ILE A 238 18.21 8.37 4.40
N GLU A 239 18.48 7.53 5.37
CA GLU A 239 19.11 7.87 6.64
C GLU A 239 20.49 7.20 6.74
N GLN A 240 21.38 7.81 7.49
CA GLN A 240 22.62 7.16 7.90
C GLN A 240 22.29 6.08 8.93
N ASP A 241 22.95 4.94 8.84
CA ASP A 241 22.89 3.95 9.90
C ASP A 241 23.78 4.35 11.08
N TYR A 242 23.18 5.08 12.02
CA TYR A 242 23.88 5.59 13.19
C TYR A 242 24.45 4.49 14.10
N CYS A 243 23.92 3.27 14.01
CA CYS A 243 24.38 2.14 14.82
C CYS A 243 25.66 1.50 14.25
N ASP A 244 26.01 1.78 12.99
CA ASP A 244 27.26 1.37 12.36
C ASP A 244 28.19 2.60 12.26
N GLU A 245 29.04 2.78 13.26
CA GLU A 245 29.99 3.88 13.34
C GLU A 245 31.03 3.88 12.19
N THR A 246 31.14 2.76 11.47
CA THR A 246 32.09 2.61 10.34
C THR A 246 31.46 2.96 9.01
N ASN A 247 30.13 3.06 8.92
CA ASN A 247 29.41 3.32 7.70
C ASN A 247 28.78 4.73 7.71
N ASP A 248 29.44 5.68 7.08
CA ASP A 248 28.95 7.04 6.87
C ASP A 248 28.21 7.22 5.51
N THR A 249 28.01 6.12 4.79
CA THR A 249 27.42 6.09 3.46
C THR A 249 25.90 6.13 3.50
N LEU A 250 25.29 7.12 2.87
CA LEU A 250 23.83 7.17 2.70
C LEU A 250 23.33 6.14 1.69
N PHE A 251 23.99 6.09 0.53
CA PHE A 251 23.70 5.11 -0.53
C PHE A 251 24.90 4.93 -1.44
N SER A 252 24.94 3.81 -2.14
CA SER A 252 25.93 3.51 -3.19
C SER A 252 25.25 3.31 -4.53
N VAL A 253 25.83 3.87 -5.60
CA VAL A 253 25.41 3.58 -6.97
C VAL A 253 26.42 2.60 -7.56
N ILE A 254 25.94 1.44 -7.98
CA ILE A 254 26.77 0.36 -8.52
C ILE A 254 26.32 0.09 -9.96
N VAL A 255 27.27 -0.03 -10.86
CA VAL A 255 27.02 -0.41 -12.26
C VAL A 255 27.94 -1.56 -12.63
N THR A 256 27.40 -2.60 -13.21
CA THR A 256 28.13 -3.80 -13.64
C THR A 256 27.93 -4.03 -15.15
N ALA A 257 28.94 -4.63 -15.75
CA ALA A 257 28.97 -5.00 -17.18
C ALA A 257 28.86 -6.53 -17.31
N ASP A 258 27.75 -7.09 -16.87
CA ASP A 258 27.49 -8.54 -16.96
C ASP A 258 26.63 -8.88 -18.17
#